data_7199d3f93b32705d0b433537d00b67cf
#
_entry.id   7199d3f93b32705d0b433537d00b67cf
#
_cell.length_a   1.000
_cell.length_b   1.000
_cell.length_c   1.000
_cell.angle_alpha   90.00
_cell.angle_beta   90.00
_cell.angle_gamma   90.00
#
_symmetry.space_group_name_H-M   'P 1'
#
loop_
_entity.id
_entity.type
_entity.pdbx_description
1 polymer ?
#
loop_
_entity_poly.entity_id
_entity_poly.type
_entity_poly.pdbx_seq_one_letter_code
_entity_poly.pdbx_strand_id
1 'polypeptide(L)'
;MENLQSIEYIKQAFELKESNLYKPAIEMLYKALELENDNIEILFQIGELYLLLNNYSRAIQYLEKVLQINPNHEACLKLFRTIKERHDDFYSVLEISQKLFENYPNSSNLKDLVKVIIKLKLFDEIEQYKTSEYFNQEVKIECANAFYKNGEIQQAQEFLSQCNEENEEVLLLCGKIKFDEGDLDGAQEIFNKIGKNSQNPEILNFLGLFDLENMNFIEAIKNFSKATNLDKSNSKYYYNLANAYFYNGWIEEAQKAYSKALYINPENTDYRYSLAYLYYDQKDYTKAKKETDAILDVAEDHQQAKVLRALLLANDKDFIGAQKILEENIKKGFDDDFTKISLCKIYTELNIFSKAEDLVNEVISRNPENLNYLSDLAEIHIREKNYDKALELADKILEINPNYILGNILGAKTAFLKEDYELAKDYAQEAISVDINCSEGYYFLALVREKTDDIEEAIECMKRAILYDLNNPKYYQKMSEIYKNKQDYKTALEYISEAQSLDDSNEYKFMYSELVKLNRKK
;
A
#
# COMPACT_ATOMS: atom_id res chain seq x y z
N MET A 1 28.14 -46.45 -40.19
CA MET A 1 28.98 -45.27 -39.86
C MET A 1 28.11 -44.02 -39.63
N GLU A 2 27.14 -43.76 -40.47
CA GLU A 2 26.25 -42.58 -40.35
C GLU A 2 25.45 -42.55 -39.01
N ASN A 3 24.94 -43.68 -38.57
CA ASN A 3 24.17 -43.78 -37.30
C ASN A 3 25.05 -43.50 -36.04
N LEU A 4 26.33 -43.83 -36.07
CA LEU A 4 27.27 -43.51 -34.98
C LEU A 4 27.63 -42.02 -34.95
N GLN A 5 27.65 -41.37 -36.10
CA GLN A 5 27.96 -39.96 -36.24
C GLN A 5 26.75 -39.06 -35.85
N SER A 6 25.53 -39.51 -36.15
CA SER A 6 24.29 -38.86 -35.68
C SER A 6 24.21 -38.85 -34.15
N ILE A 7 24.45 -40.00 -33.51
CA ILE A 7 24.47 -40.13 -32.04
C ILE A 7 25.50 -39.20 -31.40
N GLU A 8 26.70 -39.05 -32.00
CA GLU A 8 27.70 -38.13 -31.48
C GLU A 8 27.26 -36.66 -31.54
N TYR A 9 26.64 -36.24 -32.67
CA TYR A 9 26.11 -34.88 -32.77
C TYR A 9 24.95 -34.61 -31.79
N ILE A 10 24.09 -35.59 -31.53
CA ILE A 10 23.01 -35.48 -30.54
C ILE A 10 23.61 -35.30 -29.14
N LYS A 11 24.64 -36.11 -28.78
CA LYS A 11 25.31 -36.00 -27.50
C LYS A 11 25.96 -34.64 -27.28
N GLN A 12 26.66 -34.11 -28.29
CA GLN A 12 27.25 -32.77 -28.24
C GLN A 12 26.17 -31.68 -28.09
N ALA A 13 25.03 -31.85 -28.75
CA ALA A 13 23.93 -30.93 -28.60
C ALA A 13 23.35 -30.89 -27.17
N PHE A 14 23.23 -32.06 -26.52
CA PHE A 14 22.82 -32.12 -25.12
C PHE A 14 23.80 -31.42 -24.16
N GLU A 15 25.11 -31.68 -24.31
CA GLU A 15 26.14 -31.00 -23.51
C GLU A 15 26.11 -29.47 -23.68
N LEU A 16 25.91 -29.01 -24.91
CA LEU A 16 25.73 -27.59 -25.20
C LEU A 16 24.44 -27.00 -24.62
N LYS A 17 23.33 -27.74 -24.63
CA LYS A 17 22.07 -27.37 -24.00
C LYS A 17 22.21 -27.20 -22.49
N GLU A 18 22.87 -28.14 -21.81
CA GLU A 18 23.17 -28.06 -20.38
C GLU A 18 24.02 -26.81 -20.03
N SER A 19 24.90 -26.42 -20.95
CA SER A 19 25.75 -25.22 -20.85
C SER A 19 24.99 -23.92 -21.24
N ASN A 20 23.69 -23.96 -21.51
CA ASN A 20 22.86 -22.85 -22.02
C ASN A 20 23.30 -22.26 -23.38
N LEU A 21 24.08 -23.03 -24.15
CA LEU A 21 24.55 -22.65 -25.48
C LEU A 21 23.58 -23.16 -26.57
N TYR A 22 22.35 -22.59 -26.57
CA TYR A 22 21.24 -23.11 -27.39
C TYR A 22 21.45 -23.00 -28.89
N LYS A 23 22.07 -21.92 -29.40
CA LYS A 23 22.35 -21.78 -30.84
C LYS A 23 23.36 -22.83 -31.36
N PRO A 24 24.53 -23.03 -30.71
CA PRO A 24 25.43 -24.12 -31.06
C PRO A 24 24.78 -25.50 -30.95
N ALA A 25 23.94 -25.74 -29.95
CA ALA A 25 23.21 -26.99 -29.81
C ALA A 25 22.29 -27.27 -31.02
N ILE A 26 21.58 -26.26 -31.51
CA ILE A 26 20.76 -26.37 -32.72
C ILE A 26 21.59 -26.70 -33.95
N GLU A 27 22.81 -26.12 -34.10
CA GLU A 27 23.70 -26.45 -35.21
C GLU A 27 24.14 -27.91 -35.21
N MET A 28 24.41 -28.49 -34.03
CA MET A 28 24.73 -29.91 -33.91
C MET A 28 23.52 -30.80 -34.26
N LEU A 29 22.31 -30.40 -33.82
CA LEU A 29 21.10 -31.13 -34.16
C LEU A 29 20.77 -31.04 -35.67
N TYR A 30 21.10 -29.97 -36.36
CA TYR A 30 20.96 -29.90 -37.81
C TYR A 30 21.88 -30.89 -38.53
N LYS A 31 23.13 -31.02 -38.09
CA LYS A 31 24.03 -32.03 -38.65
C LYS A 31 23.52 -33.45 -38.40
N ALA A 32 22.94 -33.71 -37.24
CA ALA A 32 22.30 -34.99 -36.95
C ALA A 32 21.08 -35.23 -37.84
N LEU A 33 20.27 -34.17 -38.08
CA LEU A 33 19.05 -34.25 -38.89
C LEU A 33 19.37 -34.46 -40.40
N GLU A 34 20.52 -33.98 -40.90
CA GLU A 34 20.98 -34.27 -42.26
C GLU A 34 21.26 -35.76 -42.47
N LEU A 35 21.62 -36.48 -41.40
CA LEU A 35 21.86 -37.92 -41.45
C LEU A 35 20.58 -38.75 -41.21
N GLU A 36 19.61 -38.17 -40.48
CA GLU A 36 18.37 -38.82 -40.08
C GLU A 36 17.19 -37.87 -40.26
N ASN A 37 16.79 -37.60 -41.50
CA ASN A 37 15.87 -36.51 -41.88
C ASN A 37 14.52 -36.46 -41.15
N ASP A 38 13.97 -37.61 -40.75
CA ASP A 38 12.63 -37.69 -40.10
C ASP A 38 12.70 -38.20 -38.67
N ASN A 39 13.87 -38.06 -38.03
CA ASN A 39 14.02 -38.45 -36.64
C ASN A 39 13.21 -37.51 -35.72
N ILE A 40 12.16 -38.07 -35.13
CA ILE A 40 11.19 -37.34 -34.29
C ILE A 40 11.87 -36.68 -33.10
N GLU A 41 12.84 -37.37 -32.45
CA GLU A 41 13.54 -36.86 -31.27
C GLU A 41 14.40 -35.64 -31.62
N ILE A 42 15.11 -35.68 -32.75
CA ILE A 42 15.93 -34.56 -33.21
C ILE A 42 15.06 -33.35 -33.54
N LEU A 43 13.97 -33.56 -34.27
CA LEU A 43 13.01 -32.51 -34.61
C LEU A 43 12.37 -31.87 -33.38
N PHE A 44 12.03 -32.71 -32.39
CA PHE A 44 11.47 -32.24 -31.11
C PHE A 44 12.47 -31.40 -30.32
N GLN A 45 13.72 -31.85 -30.20
CA GLN A 45 14.79 -31.12 -29.49
C GLN A 45 15.10 -29.77 -30.18
N ILE A 46 15.09 -29.70 -31.50
CA ILE A 46 15.21 -28.41 -32.23
C ILE A 46 14.06 -27.47 -31.87
N GLY A 47 12.83 -27.97 -31.87
CA GLY A 47 11.65 -27.21 -31.51
C GLY A 47 11.73 -26.64 -30.08
N GLU A 48 12.15 -27.49 -29.12
CA GLU A 48 12.34 -27.12 -27.73
C GLU A 48 13.43 -26.03 -27.57
N LEU A 49 14.56 -26.17 -28.24
CA LEU A 49 15.64 -25.17 -28.20
C LEU A 49 15.22 -23.83 -28.81
N TYR A 50 14.44 -23.83 -29.87
CA TYR A 50 13.87 -22.58 -30.41
C TYR A 50 12.89 -21.93 -29.43
N LEU A 51 12.13 -22.73 -28.66
CA LEU A 51 11.27 -22.20 -27.62
C LEU A 51 12.08 -21.52 -26.50
N LEU A 52 13.18 -22.12 -26.05
CA LEU A 52 14.11 -21.53 -25.08
C LEU A 52 14.77 -20.24 -25.59
N LEU A 53 14.93 -20.08 -26.90
CA LEU A 53 15.37 -18.85 -27.55
C LEU A 53 14.24 -17.84 -27.79
N ASN A 54 13.02 -18.09 -27.31
CA ASN A 54 11.81 -17.29 -27.57
C ASN A 54 11.48 -17.12 -29.08
N ASN A 55 11.97 -18.04 -29.92
CA ASN A 55 11.67 -18.04 -31.36
C ASN A 55 10.48 -18.95 -31.65
N TYR A 56 9.28 -18.48 -31.31
CA TYR A 56 8.05 -19.24 -31.40
C TYR A 56 7.73 -19.73 -32.83
N SER A 57 7.99 -18.90 -33.85
CA SER A 57 7.71 -19.25 -35.24
C SER A 57 8.49 -20.47 -35.70
N ARG A 58 9.79 -20.55 -35.38
CA ARG A 58 10.61 -21.72 -35.71
C ARG A 58 10.28 -22.91 -34.81
N ALA A 59 10.02 -22.69 -33.54
CA ALA A 59 9.59 -23.77 -32.65
C ALA A 59 8.35 -24.47 -33.20
N ILE A 60 7.31 -23.72 -33.58
CA ILE A 60 6.08 -24.24 -34.17
C ILE A 60 6.37 -25.08 -35.42
N GLN A 61 7.20 -24.58 -36.36
CA GLN A 61 7.54 -25.32 -37.60
C GLN A 61 8.13 -26.71 -37.34
N TYR A 62 9.01 -26.84 -36.34
CA TYR A 62 9.62 -28.14 -36.01
C TYR A 62 8.67 -29.04 -35.21
N LEU A 63 7.89 -28.47 -34.29
CA LEU A 63 6.89 -29.22 -33.55
C LEU A 63 5.76 -29.73 -34.46
N GLU A 64 5.34 -28.96 -35.45
CA GLU A 64 4.38 -29.41 -36.47
C GLU A 64 4.90 -30.60 -37.27
N LYS A 65 6.19 -30.61 -37.66
CA LYS A 65 6.79 -31.79 -38.30
C LYS A 65 6.77 -33.01 -37.41
N VAL A 66 7.04 -32.86 -36.11
CA VAL A 66 6.91 -33.96 -35.12
C VAL A 66 5.49 -34.49 -35.13
N LEU A 67 4.46 -33.61 -35.07
CA LEU A 67 3.06 -33.99 -35.03
C LEU A 67 2.55 -34.54 -36.37
N GLN A 68 3.17 -34.20 -37.51
CA GLN A 68 2.88 -34.84 -38.80
C GLN A 68 3.34 -36.31 -38.81
N ILE A 69 4.47 -36.64 -38.20
CA ILE A 69 5.00 -38.00 -38.13
C ILE A 69 4.31 -38.80 -37.00
N ASN A 70 4.19 -38.21 -35.82
CA ASN A 70 3.51 -38.78 -34.68
C ASN A 70 2.48 -37.80 -34.10
N PRO A 71 1.21 -37.87 -34.53
CA PRO A 71 0.15 -36.95 -34.09
C PRO A 71 -0.13 -36.98 -32.58
N ASN A 72 0.31 -38.01 -31.88
CA ASN A 72 0.07 -38.19 -30.46
C ASN A 72 1.35 -38.04 -29.60
N HIS A 73 2.41 -37.42 -30.12
CA HIS A 73 3.64 -37.24 -29.34
C HIS A 73 3.41 -36.36 -28.12
N GLU A 74 3.38 -36.95 -26.92
CA GLU A 74 2.97 -36.30 -25.66
C GLU A 74 3.75 -35.00 -25.35
N ALA A 75 5.08 -35.10 -25.34
CA ALA A 75 5.92 -33.94 -25.03
C ALA A 75 5.73 -32.79 -26.04
N CYS A 76 5.57 -33.13 -27.33
CA CYS A 76 5.32 -32.14 -28.36
C CYS A 76 3.95 -31.46 -28.19
N LEU A 77 2.90 -32.20 -27.89
CA LEU A 77 1.56 -31.66 -27.61
C LEU A 77 1.59 -30.72 -26.39
N LYS A 78 2.32 -31.10 -25.33
CA LYS A 78 2.48 -30.22 -24.13
C LYS A 78 3.18 -28.91 -24.46
N LEU A 79 4.27 -28.94 -25.24
CA LEU A 79 4.96 -27.71 -25.67
C LEU A 79 4.07 -26.87 -26.60
N PHE A 80 3.38 -27.51 -27.50
CA PHE A 80 2.49 -26.83 -28.45
C PHE A 80 1.34 -26.13 -27.72
N ARG A 81 0.75 -26.78 -26.73
CA ARG A 81 -0.25 -26.20 -25.82
C ARG A 81 0.31 -24.94 -25.12
N THR A 82 1.49 -25.02 -24.53
CA THR A 82 2.13 -23.89 -23.84
C THR A 82 2.34 -22.68 -24.77
N ILE A 83 2.70 -22.92 -26.04
CA ILE A 83 2.84 -21.87 -27.04
C ILE A 83 1.46 -21.23 -27.33
N LYS A 84 0.43 -22.05 -27.50
CA LYS A 84 -0.93 -21.57 -27.77
C LYS A 84 -1.52 -20.78 -26.60
N GLU A 85 -1.28 -21.22 -25.37
CA GLU A 85 -1.67 -20.47 -24.16
C GLU A 85 -1.05 -19.07 -24.10
N ARG A 86 0.24 -18.92 -24.45
CA ARG A 86 0.93 -17.63 -24.50
C ARG A 86 0.39 -16.68 -25.57
N HIS A 87 -0.26 -17.21 -26.57
CA HIS A 87 -0.91 -16.43 -27.65
C HIS A 87 -2.42 -16.28 -27.46
N ASP A 88 -2.94 -16.61 -26.27
CA ASP A 88 -4.36 -16.55 -25.90
C ASP A 88 -5.29 -17.35 -26.85
N ASP A 89 -4.74 -18.35 -27.59
CA ASP A 89 -5.49 -19.23 -28.48
C ASP A 89 -6.11 -20.42 -27.70
N PHE A 90 -7.05 -20.09 -26.80
CA PHE A 90 -7.62 -21.05 -25.86
C PHE A 90 -8.47 -22.15 -26.53
N TYR A 91 -9.01 -21.95 -27.74
CA TYR A 91 -9.69 -23.02 -28.48
C TYR A 91 -8.70 -24.08 -28.96
N SER A 92 -7.55 -23.70 -29.51
CA SER A 92 -6.50 -24.68 -29.83
C SER A 92 -5.93 -25.36 -28.57
N VAL A 93 -5.84 -24.63 -27.46
CA VAL A 93 -5.43 -25.21 -26.15
C VAL A 93 -6.44 -26.28 -25.71
N LEU A 94 -7.75 -26.06 -25.90
CA LEU A 94 -8.80 -27.02 -25.57
C LEU A 94 -8.63 -28.30 -26.39
N GLU A 95 -8.55 -28.21 -27.73
CA GLU A 95 -8.36 -29.35 -28.61
C GLU A 95 -7.12 -30.17 -28.27
N ILE A 96 -6.00 -29.51 -27.99
CA ILE A 96 -4.74 -30.17 -27.61
C ILE A 96 -4.89 -30.84 -26.24
N SER A 97 -5.54 -30.18 -25.27
CA SER A 97 -5.75 -30.75 -23.94
C SER A 97 -6.69 -31.93 -23.93
N GLN A 98 -7.76 -31.89 -24.75
CA GLN A 98 -8.64 -33.06 -24.98
C GLN A 98 -7.83 -34.21 -25.56
N LYS A 99 -7.05 -33.98 -26.60
CA LYS A 99 -6.21 -35.01 -27.24
C LYS A 99 -5.13 -35.56 -26.28
N LEU A 100 -4.57 -34.73 -25.42
CA LEU A 100 -3.64 -35.17 -24.38
C LEU A 100 -4.32 -36.08 -23.37
N PHE A 101 -5.52 -35.72 -22.91
CA PHE A 101 -6.24 -36.53 -21.93
C PHE A 101 -6.75 -37.85 -22.55
N GLU A 102 -7.24 -37.84 -23.80
CA GLU A 102 -7.68 -39.05 -24.51
C GLU A 102 -6.57 -40.08 -24.71
N ASN A 103 -5.36 -39.63 -25.09
CA ASN A 103 -4.24 -40.54 -25.38
C ASN A 103 -3.39 -40.88 -24.14
N TYR A 104 -3.36 -39.96 -23.16
CA TYR A 104 -2.56 -40.05 -21.94
C TYR A 104 -3.39 -39.68 -20.70
N PRO A 105 -4.44 -40.51 -20.37
CA PRO A 105 -5.32 -40.20 -19.28
C PRO A 105 -4.59 -40.23 -17.93
N ASN A 106 -4.58 -39.11 -17.24
CA ASN A 106 -4.09 -38.95 -15.88
C ASN A 106 -4.66 -37.66 -15.26
N SER A 107 -4.54 -37.51 -13.94
CA SER A 107 -5.08 -36.35 -13.21
C SER A 107 -4.45 -35.04 -13.65
N SER A 108 -3.17 -35.02 -14.05
CA SER A 108 -2.49 -33.79 -14.51
C SER A 108 -3.08 -33.28 -15.83
N ASN A 109 -3.25 -34.18 -16.82
CA ASN A 109 -3.84 -33.81 -18.11
C ASN A 109 -5.30 -33.41 -17.95
N LEU A 110 -6.05 -34.06 -17.03
CA LEU A 110 -7.43 -33.67 -16.73
C LEU A 110 -7.50 -32.31 -16.04
N LYS A 111 -6.61 -32.00 -15.10
CA LYS A 111 -6.51 -30.65 -14.48
C LYS A 111 -6.32 -29.56 -15.54
N ASP A 112 -5.40 -29.78 -16.45
CA ASP A 112 -5.12 -28.83 -17.52
C ASP A 112 -6.30 -28.64 -18.47
N LEU A 113 -7.01 -29.73 -18.78
CA LEU A 113 -8.21 -29.70 -19.61
C LEU A 113 -9.36 -28.92 -18.94
N VAL A 114 -9.67 -29.21 -17.67
CA VAL A 114 -10.76 -28.49 -16.98
C VAL A 114 -10.46 -27.02 -16.77
N LYS A 115 -9.18 -26.62 -16.59
CA LYS A 115 -8.78 -25.20 -16.56
C LYS A 115 -9.22 -24.45 -17.81
N VAL A 116 -8.98 -25.04 -18.96
CA VAL A 116 -9.30 -24.40 -20.25
C VAL A 116 -10.81 -24.39 -20.49
N ILE A 117 -11.51 -25.48 -20.18
CA ILE A 117 -12.99 -25.56 -20.25
C ILE A 117 -13.61 -24.42 -19.43
N ILE A 118 -13.13 -24.22 -18.19
CA ILE A 118 -13.62 -23.15 -17.30
C ILE A 118 -13.25 -21.77 -17.84
N LYS A 119 -12.01 -21.60 -18.35
CA LYS A 119 -11.56 -20.35 -18.97
C LYS A 119 -12.44 -19.92 -20.15
N LEU A 120 -12.89 -20.90 -20.95
CA LEU A 120 -13.79 -20.68 -22.09
C LEU A 120 -15.27 -20.63 -21.69
N LYS A 121 -15.59 -20.81 -20.40
CA LYS A 121 -16.98 -20.89 -19.86
C LYS A 121 -17.84 -22.01 -20.46
N LEU A 122 -17.22 -23.12 -20.85
CA LEU A 122 -17.87 -24.30 -21.39
C LEU A 122 -18.21 -25.30 -20.27
N PHE A 123 -18.89 -24.84 -19.23
CA PHE A 123 -19.07 -25.57 -17.96
C PHE A 123 -19.75 -26.92 -18.11
N ASP A 124 -20.66 -27.03 -19.06
CA ASP A 124 -21.39 -28.29 -19.35
C ASP A 124 -20.44 -29.43 -19.78
N GLU A 125 -19.29 -29.08 -20.38
CA GLU A 125 -18.30 -30.08 -20.80
C GLU A 125 -17.60 -30.75 -19.61
N ILE A 126 -17.61 -30.18 -18.41
CA ILE A 126 -17.01 -30.77 -17.23
C ILE A 126 -17.75 -32.03 -16.79
N GLU A 127 -19.09 -32.08 -17.01
CA GLU A 127 -19.94 -33.17 -16.56
C GLU A 127 -19.48 -34.55 -17.10
N GLN A 128 -19.02 -34.60 -18.35
CA GLN A 128 -18.54 -35.85 -18.96
C GLN A 128 -17.29 -36.43 -18.26
N TYR A 129 -16.53 -35.59 -17.56
CA TYR A 129 -15.28 -36.01 -16.89
C TYR A 129 -15.50 -36.37 -15.42
N LYS A 130 -16.64 -35.97 -14.78
CA LYS A 130 -16.90 -36.22 -13.35
C LYS A 130 -16.93 -37.70 -12.99
N THR A 131 -17.23 -38.59 -13.94
CA THR A 131 -17.25 -40.06 -13.76
C THR A 131 -15.90 -40.73 -13.98
N SER A 132 -14.88 -39.98 -14.42
CA SER A 132 -13.54 -40.50 -14.64
C SER A 132 -12.84 -40.82 -13.32
N GLU A 133 -12.08 -41.95 -13.27
CA GLU A 133 -11.25 -42.31 -12.12
C GLU A 133 -10.17 -41.26 -11.82
N TYR A 134 -9.82 -40.44 -12.82
CA TYR A 134 -8.84 -39.35 -12.70
C TYR A 134 -9.46 -38.07 -12.14
N PHE A 135 -10.78 -37.99 -11.95
CA PHE A 135 -11.50 -36.85 -11.36
C PHE A 135 -11.43 -36.92 -9.82
N ASN A 136 -10.23 -36.97 -9.30
CA ASN A 136 -9.92 -37.08 -7.88
C ASN A 136 -10.00 -35.72 -7.15
N GLN A 137 -9.71 -35.72 -5.86
CA GLN A 137 -9.74 -34.50 -5.03
C GLN A 137 -8.86 -33.37 -5.58
N GLU A 138 -7.67 -33.67 -6.13
CA GLU A 138 -6.78 -32.64 -6.71
C GLU A 138 -7.43 -31.94 -7.91
N VAL A 139 -8.13 -32.70 -8.78
CA VAL A 139 -8.85 -32.14 -9.93
C VAL A 139 -10.02 -31.28 -9.46
N LYS A 140 -10.74 -31.69 -8.41
CA LYS A 140 -11.84 -30.91 -7.83
C LYS A 140 -11.36 -29.59 -7.25
N ILE A 141 -10.24 -29.59 -6.52
CA ILE A 141 -9.63 -28.37 -5.99
C ILE A 141 -9.22 -27.43 -7.13
N GLU A 142 -8.64 -27.98 -8.19
CA GLU A 142 -8.26 -27.19 -9.36
C GLU A 142 -9.48 -26.61 -10.09
N CYS A 143 -10.57 -27.39 -10.23
CA CYS A 143 -11.85 -26.87 -10.74
C CYS A 143 -12.33 -25.70 -9.89
N ALA A 144 -12.38 -25.87 -8.57
CA ALA A 144 -12.79 -24.82 -7.64
C ALA A 144 -11.95 -23.56 -7.77
N ASN A 145 -10.61 -23.71 -7.85
CA ASN A 145 -9.69 -22.60 -8.02
C ASN A 145 -9.88 -21.87 -9.37
N ALA A 146 -10.14 -22.64 -10.46
CA ALA A 146 -10.38 -22.06 -11.76
C ALA A 146 -11.75 -21.34 -11.82
N PHE A 147 -12.79 -21.89 -11.21
CA PHE A 147 -14.09 -21.22 -11.07
C PHE A 147 -13.98 -19.94 -10.26
N TYR A 148 -13.30 -20.00 -9.11
CA TYR A 148 -13.03 -18.80 -8.29
C TYR A 148 -12.32 -17.69 -9.09
N LYS A 149 -11.26 -18.02 -9.83
CA LYS A 149 -10.53 -17.05 -10.68
C LYS A 149 -11.38 -16.45 -11.80
N ASN A 150 -12.42 -17.12 -12.25
CA ASN A 150 -13.37 -16.61 -13.24
C ASN A 150 -14.56 -15.86 -12.61
N GLY A 151 -14.62 -15.73 -11.28
CA GLY A 151 -15.71 -15.08 -10.57
C GLY A 151 -16.97 -15.95 -10.37
N GLU A 152 -16.89 -17.24 -10.68
CA GLU A 152 -17.99 -18.20 -10.55
C GLU A 152 -17.96 -18.86 -9.15
N ILE A 153 -18.27 -18.05 -8.14
CA ILE A 153 -18.08 -18.42 -6.72
C ILE A 153 -18.93 -19.63 -6.31
N GLN A 154 -20.18 -19.69 -6.74
CA GLN A 154 -21.09 -20.79 -6.38
C GLN A 154 -20.57 -22.16 -6.85
N GLN A 155 -20.08 -22.23 -8.10
CA GLN A 155 -19.49 -23.44 -8.65
C GLN A 155 -18.20 -23.82 -7.92
N ALA A 156 -17.37 -22.83 -7.54
CA ALA A 156 -16.19 -23.07 -6.73
C ALA A 156 -16.55 -23.71 -5.38
N GLN A 157 -17.55 -23.18 -4.67
CA GLN A 157 -18.03 -23.71 -3.40
C GLN A 157 -18.63 -25.13 -3.54
N GLU A 158 -19.36 -25.42 -4.64
CA GLU A 158 -19.89 -26.75 -4.92
C GLU A 158 -18.77 -27.80 -5.01
N PHE A 159 -17.68 -27.51 -5.73
CA PHE A 159 -16.54 -28.42 -5.81
C PHE A 159 -15.79 -28.56 -4.49
N LEU A 160 -15.64 -27.47 -3.73
CA LEU A 160 -14.98 -27.50 -2.42
C LEU A 160 -15.74 -28.34 -1.40
N SER A 161 -17.08 -28.31 -1.42
CA SER A 161 -17.92 -29.11 -0.53
C SER A 161 -17.77 -30.64 -0.72
N GLN A 162 -17.19 -31.05 -1.86
CA GLN A 162 -16.90 -32.45 -2.17
C GLN A 162 -15.46 -32.86 -1.82
N CYS A 163 -14.67 -31.97 -1.27
CA CYS A 163 -13.28 -32.20 -0.91
C CYS A 163 -13.12 -32.41 0.60
N ASN A 164 -11.95 -32.92 1.01
CA ASN A 164 -11.64 -33.04 2.44
C ASN A 164 -11.46 -31.65 3.05
N GLU A 165 -12.28 -31.33 4.04
CA GLU A 165 -12.28 -30.03 4.75
C GLU A 165 -11.00 -29.75 5.55
N GLU A 166 -10.17 -30.75 5.82
CA GLU A 166 -8.88 -30.58 6.51
C GLU A 166 -7.72 -30.31 5.56
N ASN A 167 -7.96 -30.37 4.24
CA ASN A 167 -6.92 -30.07 3.26
C ASN A 167 -6.59 -28.58 3.23
N GLU A 168 -5.30 -28.24 3.36
CA GLU A 168 -4.83 -26.83 3.45
C GLU A 168 -5.21 -26.01 2.22
N GLU A 169 -5.18 -26.59 1.00
CA GLU A 169 -5.57 -25.89 -0.24
C GLU A 169 -7.07 -25.63 -0.28
N VAL A 170 -7.90 -26.55 0.22
CA VAL A 170 -9.35 -26.37 0.36
C VAL A 170 -9.65 -25.26 1.35
N LEU A 171 -9.04 -25.32 2.53
CA LEU A 171 -9.21 -24.28 3.55
C LEU A 171 -8.75 -22.92 3.04
N LEU A 172 -7.59 -22.85 2.36
CA LEU A 172 -7.09 -21.62 1.76
C LEU A 172 -8.12 -21.02 0.79
N LEU A 173 -8.68 -21.82 -0.11
CA LEU A 173 -9.63 -21.32 -1.10
C LEU A 173 -10.97 -20.94 -0.46
N CYS A 174 -11.46 -21.71 0.50
CA CYS A 174 -12.65 -21.35 1.29
C CYS A 174 -12.45 -20.02 2.05
N GLY A 175 -11.30 -19.85 2.68
CA GLY A 175 -10.96 -18.60 3.38
C GLY A 175 -10.88 -17.40 2.44
N LYS A 176 -10.31 -17.56 1.24
CA LYS A 176 -10.26 -16.52 0.20
C LYS A 176 -11.66 -16.13 -0.28
N ILE A 177 -12.51 -17.11 -0.55
CA ILE A 177 -13.90 -16.86 -0.97
C ILE A 177 -14.64 -16.06 0.11
N LYS A 178 -14.56 -16.46 1.37
CA LYS A 178 -15.20 -15.73 2.47
C LYS A 178 -14.66 -14.31 2.63
N PHE A 179 -13.34 -14.13 2.47
CA PHE A 179 -12.71 -12.82 2.50
C PHE A 179 -13.25 -11.89 1.39
N ASP A 180 -13.36 -12.41 0.17
CA ASP A 180 -13.88 -11.64 -0.98
C ASP A 180 -15.40 -11.37 -0.88
N GLU A 181 -16.15 -12.24 -0.18
CA GLU A 181 -17.56 -12.04 0.16
C GLU A 181 -17.77 -11.02 1.30
N GLY A 182 -16.69 -10.56 1.96
CA GLY A 182 -16.74 -9.65 3.09
C GLY A 182 -17.04 -10.31 4.44
N ASP A 183 -17.11 -11.67 4.50
CA ASP A 183 -17.21 -12.43 5.74
C ASP A 183 -15.83 -12.57 6.38
N LEU A 184 -15.34 -11.45 6.96
CA LEU A 184 -13.99 -11.37 7.53
C LEU A 184 -13.83 -12.30 8.74
N ASP A 185 -14.84 -12.39 9.59
CA ASP A 185 -14.82 -13.26 10.78
C ASP A 185 -14.73 -14.74 10.37
N GLY A 186 -15.55 -15.16 9.41
CA GLY A 186 -15.53 -16.53 8.87
C GLY A 186 -14.21 -16.86 8.16
N ALA A 187 -13.65 -15.91 7.40
CA ALA A 187 -12.33 -16.06 6.79
C ALA A 187 -11.24 -16.21 7.84
N GLN A 188 -11.23 -15.35 8.86
CA GLN A 188 -10.26 -15.40 9.96
C GLN A 188 -10.33 -16.73 10.71
N GLU A 189 -11.54 -17.25 11.00
CA GLU A 189 -11.71 -18.56 11.63
C GLU A 189 -11.05 -19.68 10.82
N ILE A 190 -11.26 -19.68 9.50
CA ILE A 190 -10.66 -20.68 8.60
C ILE A 190 -9.14 -20.58 8.60
N PHE A 191 -8.57 -19.37 8.44
CA PHE A 191 -7.12 -19.20 8.42
C PHE A 191 -6.48 -19.56 9.78
N ASN A 192 -7.16 -19.29 10.88
CA ASN A 192 -6.70 -19.70 12.20
C ASN A 192 -6.69 -21.23 12.38
N LYS A 193 -7.63 -21.98 11.75
CA LYS A 193 -7.59 -23.45 11.73
C LYS A 193 -6.34 -24.00 11.05
N ILE A 194 -5.89 -23.38 9.96
CA ILE A 194 -4.63 -23.74 9.29
C ILE A 194 -3.43 -23.45 10.20
N GLY A 195 -3.49 -22.35 10.93
CA GLY A 195 -2.53 -21.98 11.97
C GLY A 195 -1.29 -21.23 11.48
N LYS A 196 -0.63 -20.57 12.43
CA LYS A 196 0.54 -19.70 12.23
C LYS A 196 1.84 -20.45 11.84
N ASN A 197 1.81 -21.78 11.82
CA ASN A 197 2.95 -22.62 11.46
C ASN A 197 2.95 -23.06 9.99
N SER A 198 1.94 -22.62 9.22
CA SER A 198 1.91 -22.89 7.78
C SER A 198 3.19 -22.43 7.09
N GLN A 199 3.62 -23.19 6.10
CA GLN A 199 4.72 -22.83 5.19
C GLN A 199 4.19 -22.21 3.88
N ASN A 200 2.88 -21.96 3.80
CA ASN A 200 2.28 -21.29 2.67
C ASN A 200 2.33 -19.76 2.88
N PRO A 201 3.06 -19.01 2.03
CA PRO A 201 3.21 -17.57 2.20
C PRO A 201 1.88 -16.81 2.04
N GLU A 202 0.93 -17.33 1.25
CA GLU A 202 -0.38 -16.70 1.06
C GLU A 202 -1.22 -16.76 2.34
N ILE A 203 -1.20 -17.90 3.05
CA ILE A 203 -1.89 -18.06 4.34
C ILE A 203 -1.31 -17.10 5.38
N LEU A 204 0.01 -17.04 5.47
CA LEU A 204 0.69 -16.11 6.39
C LEU A 204 0.37 -14.65 6.05
N ASN A 205 0.22 -14.33 4.77
CA ASN A 205 -0.21 -13.00 4.36
C ASN A 205 -1.64 -12.68 4.82
N PHE A 206 -2.60 -13.60 4.70
CA PHE A 206 -3.96 -13.39 5.21
C PHE A 206 -3.99 -13.26 6.72
N LEU A 207 -3.28 -14.12 7.45
CA LEU A 207 -3.15 -13.98 8.90
C LEU A 207 -2.58 -12.62 9.30
N GLY A 208 -1.57 -12.13 8.57
CA GLY A 208 -1.01 -10.80 8.78
C GLY A 208 -2.00 -9.67 8.49
N LEU A 209 -2.88 -9.81 7.49
CA LEU A 209 -3.93 -8.83 7.20
C LEU A 209 -4.95 -8.75 8.35
N PHE A 210 -5.41 -9.89 8.88
CA PHE A 210 -6.30 -9.91 10.04
C PHE A 210 -5.64 -9.34 11.30
N ASP A 211 -4.35 -9.68 11.54
CA ASP A 211 -3.61 -9.09 12.65
C ASP A 211 -3.49 -7.56 12.50
N LEU A 212 -3.33 -7.05 11.26
CA LEU A 212 -3.26 -5.62 10.97
C LEU A 212 -4.60 -4.92 11.22
N GLU A 213 -5.72 -5.52 10.79
CA GLU A 213 -7.07 -5.01 11.00
C GLU A 213 -7.43 -4.94 12.50
N ASN A 214 -7.00 -5.94 13.26
CA ASN A 214 -7.14 -5.97 14.71
C ASN A 214 -6.10 -5.12 15.48
N MET A 215 -5.33 -4.28 14.77
CA MET A 215 -4.27 -3.44 15.33
C MET A 215 -3.14 -4.21 16.04
N ASN A 216 -3.00 -5.50 15.77
CA ASN A 216 -1.95 -6.37 16.31
C ASN A 216 -0.68 -6.26 15.43
N PHE A 217 -0.12 -5.06 15.33
CA PHE A 217 0.94 -4.74 14.37
C PHE A 217 2.18 -5.64 14.46
N ILE A 218 2.57 -6.03 15.67
CA ILE A 218 3.76 -6.90 15.88
C ILE A 218 3.53 -8.30 15.31
N GLU A 219 2.35 -8.90 15.53
CA GLU A 219 2.04 -10.22 14.94
C GLU A 219 1.87 -10.12 13.42
N ALA A 220 1.26 -9.03 12.91
CA ALA A 220 1.18 -8.74 11.48
C ALA A 220 2.58 -8.70 10.85
N ILE A 221 3.51 -7.93 11.42
CA ILE A 221 4.91 -7.85 10.97
C ILE A 221 5.56 -9.24 10.93
N LYS A 222 5.35 -10.06 11.96
CA LYS A 222 5.91 -11.41 12.03
C LYS A 222 5.36 -12.33 10.94
N ASN A 223 4.06 -12.29 10.70
CA ASN A 223 3.41 -13.10 9.67
C ASN A 223 3.84 -12.66 8.25
N PHE A 224 3.81 -11.34 7.95
CA PHE A 224 4.28 -10.81 6.68
C PHE A 224 5.79 -11.05 6.44
N SER A 225 6.62 -10.94 7.49
CA SER A 225 8.06 -11.24 7.38
C SER A 225 8.31 -12.70 7.02
N LYS A 226 7.54 -13.64 7.57
CA LYS A 226 7.61 -15.05 7.17
C LYS A 226 7.18 -15.22 5.71
N ALA A 227 6.07 -14.59 5.30
CA ALA A 227 5.57 -14.65 3.91
C ALA A 227 6.63 -14.14 2.92
N THR A 228 7.26 -12.98 3.19
CA THR A 228 8.32 -12.42 2.33
C THR A 228 9.58 -13.26 2.29
N ASN A 229 9.89 -14.00 3.36
CA ASN A 229 11.04 -14.93 3.38
C ASN A 229 10.78 -16.19 2.54
N LEU A 230 9.55 -16.70 2.53
CA LEU A 230 9.13 -17.87 1.77
C LEU A 230 8.99 -17.56 0.28
N ASP A 231 8.43 -16.40 -0.06
CA ASP A 231 8.32 -15.91 -1.44
C ASP A 231 8.87 -14.48 -1.56
N LYS A 232 10.15 -14.40 -1.97
CA LYS A 232 10.88 -13.14 -2.15
C LYS A 232 10.50 -12.38 -3.43
N SER A 233 9.71 -12.99 -4.30
CA SER A 233 9.31 -12.42 -5.60
C SER A 233 7.96 -11.70 -5.55
N ASN A 234 7.17 -11.89 -4.50
CA ASN A 234 5.84 -11.32 -4.39
C ASN A 234 5.86 -9.92 -3.78
N SER A 235 5.64 -8.91 -4.60
CA SER A 235 5.65 -7.50 -4.19
C SER A 235 4.55 -7.15 -3.17
N LYS A 236 3.39 -7.83 -3.23
CA LYS A 236 2.26 -7.59 -2.32
C LYS A 236 2.62 -7.91 -0.86
N TYR A 237 3.43 -8.94 -0.62
CA TYR A 237 3.85 -9.29 0.74
C TYR A 237 4.76 -8.22 1.34
N TYR A 238 5.67 -7.65 0.55
CA TYR A 238 6.51 -6.52 1.00
C TYR A 238 5.69 -5.26 1.22
N TYR A 239 4.68 -5.01 0.40
CA TYR A 239 3.76 -3.89 0.58
C TYR A 239 2.97 -4.00 1.88
N ASN A 240 2.39 -5.18 2.18
CA ASN A 240 1.66 -5.41 3.41
C ASN A 240 2.57 -5.34 4.64
N LEU A 241 3.81 -5.84 4.54
CA LEU A 241 4.83 -5.71 5.58
C LEU A 241 5.16 -4.23 5.84
N ALA A 242 5.27 -3.43 4.77
CA ALA A 242 5.53 -2.00 4.88
C ALA A 242 4.40 -1.26 5.59
N ASN A 243 3.13 -1.58 5.27
CA ASN A 243 1.96 -1.04 5.97
C ASN A 243 2.00 -1.38 7.47
N ALA A 244 2.32 -2.63 7.81
CA ALA A 244 2.42 -3.05 9.21
C ALA A 244 3.55 -2.31 9.96
N TYR A 245 4.70 -2.10 9.34
CA TYR A 245 5.77 -1.28 9.89
C TYR A 245 5.34 0.18 10.08
N PHE A 246 4.66 0.76 9.08
CA PHE A 246 4.18 2.14 9.13
C PHE A 246 3.21 2.36 10.29
N TYR A 247 2.18 1.51 10.43
CA TYR A 247 1.22 1.61 11.52
C TYR A 247 1.83 1.33 12.90
N ASN A 248 2.92 0.55 12.95
CA ASN A 248 3.67 0.33 14.19
C ASN A 248 4.68 1.46 14.51
N GLY A 249 4.81 2.46 13.64
CA GLY A 249 5.75 3.58 13.80
C GLY A 249 7.20 3.27 13.41
N TRP A 250 7.48 2.10 12.80
CA TRP A 250 8.81 1.73 12.35
C TRP A 250 9.06 2.25 10.92
N ILE A 251 9.29 3.55 10.84
CA ILE A 251 9.26 4.31 9.57
C ILE A 251 10.38 3.91 8.61
N GLU A 252 11.61 3.69 9.13
CA GLU A 252 12.74 3.29 8.29
C GLU A 252 12.53 1.92 7.66
N GLU A 253 11.98 0.97 8.42
CA GLU A 253 11.65 -0.37 7.97
C GLU A 253 10.50 -0.32 6.94
N ALA A 254 9.49 0.51 7.18
CA ALA A 254 8.40 0.74 6.24
C ALA A 254 8.93 1.26 4.90
N GLN A 255 9.80 2.28 4.91
CA GLN A 255 10.41 2.82 3.70
C GLN A 255 11.19 1.76 2.92
N LYS A 256 11.99 0.92 3.60
CA LYS A 256 12.76 -0.16 2.97
C LYS A 256 11.83 -1.20 2.33
N ALA A 257 10.75 -1.56 3.01
CA ALA A 257 9.81 -2.56 2.53
C ALA A 257 8.96 -2.04 1.34
N TYR A 258 8.47 -0.78 1.37
CA TYR A 258 7.84 -0.14 0.19
C TYR A 258 8.78 -0.06 -1.00
N SER A 259 10.03 0.35 -0.78
CA SER A 259 11.04 0.41 -1.84
C SER A 259 11.31 -0.98 -2.45
N LYS A 260 11.28 -2.04 -1.63
CA LYS A 260 11.42 -3.42 -2.10
C LYS A 260 10.20 -3.87 -2.92
N ALA A 261 8.98 -3.53 -2.49
CA ALA A 261 7.76 -3.80 -3.26
C ALA A 261 7.81 -3.15 -4.64
N LEU A 262 8.23 -1.88 -4.71
CA LEU A 262 8.43 -1.13 -5.95
C LEU A 262 9.57 -1.67 -6.82
N TYR A 263 10.65 -2.16 -6.22
CA TYR A 263 11.72 -2.82 -6.98
C TYR A 263 11.23 -4.07 -7.72
N ILE A 264 10.33 -4.83 -7.10
CA ILE A 264 9.73 -6.04 -7.70
C ILE A 264 8.66 -5.66 -8.74
N ASN A 265 7.82 -4.67 -8.44
CA ASN A 265 6.77 -4.18 -9.35
C ASN A 265 6.86 -2.65 -9.49
N PRO A 266 7.73 -2.13 -10.39
CA PRO A 266 7.99 -0.70 -10.52
C PRO A 266 6.81 0.13 -11.05
N GLU A 267 5.87 -0.53 -11.74
CA GLU A 267 4.73 0.14 -12.39
C GLU A 267 3.51 0.29 -11.46
N ASN A 268 3.57 -0.31 -10.26
CA ASN A 268 2.44 -0.24 -9.33
C ASN A 268 2.37 1.15 -8.68
N THR A 269 1.36 1.92 -9.08
CA THR A 269 1.11 3.28 -8.60
C THR A 269 0.68 3.34 -7.14
N ASP A 270 -0.03 2.31 -6.64
CA ASP A 270 -0.49 2.27 -5.24
C ASP A 270 0.68 2.11 -4.27
N TYR A 271 1.67 1.27 -4.62
CA TYR A 271 2.88 1.12 -3.82
C TYR A 271 3.69 2.41 -3.79
N ARG A 272 3.77 3.09 -4.94
CA ARG A 272 4.45 4.38 -5.06
C ARG A 272 3.72 5.47 -4.28
N TYR A 273 2.38 5.46 -4.30
CA TYR A 273 1.56 6.37 -3.51
C TYR A 273 1.81 6.20 -2.00
N SER A 274 1.83 4.96 -1.51
CA SER A 274 2.08 4.69 -0.09
C SER A 274 3.48 5.16 0.35
N LEU A 275 4.49 5.01 -0.51
CA LEU A 275 5.83 5.56 -0.26
C LEU A 275 5.83 7.10 -0.28
N ALA A 276 5.12 7.72 -1.23
CA ALA A 276 4.98 9.17 -1.32
C ALA A 276 4.27 9.74 -0.08
N TYR A 277 3.21 9.06 0.37
CA TYR A 277 2.47 9.44 1.57
C TYR A 277 3.34 9.29 2.83
N LEU A 278 4.13 8.23 2.95
CA LEU A 278 5.09 8.06 4.05
C LEU A 278 6.08 9.24 4.09
N TYR A 279 6.65 9.66 2.94
CA TYR A 279 7.52 10.82 2.89
C TYR A 279 6.80 12.12 3.28
N TYR A 280 5.53 12.29 2.87
CA TYR A 280 4.71 13.42 3.26
C TYR A 280 4.49 13.46 4.79
N ASP A 281 4.13 12.34 5.39
CA ASP A 281 3.94 12.19 6.83
C ASP A 281 5.22 12.55 7.62
N GLN A 282 6.38 12.12 7.10
CA GLN A 282 7.70 12.47 7.66
C GLN A 282 8.17 13.90 7.32
N LYS A 283 7.32 14.73 6.71
CA LYS A 283 7.62 16.10 6.28
C LYS A 283 8.78 16.20 5.27
N ASP A 284 9.18 15.08 4.63
CA ASP A 284 10.12 15.09 3.49
C ASP A 284 9.36 15.42 2.19
N TYR A 285 8.87 16.64 2.12
CA TYR A 285 8.03 17.11 1.02
C TYR A 285 8.72 17.04 -0.34
N THR A 286 10.04 17.11 -0.37
CA THR A 286 10.82 16.99 -1.60
C THR A 286 10.71 15.59 -2.21
N LYS A 287 10.88 14.54 -1.40
CA LYS A 287 10.71 13.15 -1.86
C LYS A 287 9.25 12.83 -2.13
N ALA A 288 8.34 13.28 -1.26
CA ALA A 288 6.91 13.11 -1.46
C ALA A 288 6.46 13.66 -2.82
N LYS A 289 6.89 14.88 -3.18
CA LYS A 289 6.60 15.52 -4.45
C LYS A 289 7.14 14.73 -5.63
N LYS A 290 8.41 14.29 -5.56
CA LYS A 290 9.04 13.49 -6.60
C LYS A 290 8.26 12.21 -6.92
N GLU A 291 7.88 11.46 -5.88
CA GLU A 291 7.13 10.21 -6.07
C GLU A 291 5.69 10.49 -6.54
N THR A 292 5.06 11.56 -6.05
CA THR A 292 3.72 11.98 -6.49
C THR A 292 3.72 12.39 -7.97
N ASP A 293 4.70 13.18 -8.40
CA ASP A 293 4.84 13.59 -9.80
C ASP A 293 5.05 12.36 -10.71
N ALA A 294 5.89 11.39 -10.28
CA ALA A 294 6.11 10.15 -11.03
C ALA A 294 4.84 9.29 -11.18
N ILE A 295 3.90 9.34 -10.23
CA ILE A 295 2.59 8.68 -10.38
C ILE A 295 1.76 9.41 -11.44
N LEU A 296 1.67 10.74 -11.34
CA LEU A 296 0.81 11.55 -12.20
C LEU A 296 1.32 11.63 -13.65
N ASP A 297 2.63 11.43 -13.88
CA ASP A 297 3.22 11.32 -15.22
C ASP A 297 2.75 10.04 -15.96
N VAL A 298 2.48 8.96 -15.23
CA VAL A 298 2.05 7.67 -15.81
C VAL A 298 0.52 7.53 -15.75
N ALA A 299 -0.09 8.01 -14.69
CA ALA A 299 -1.52 7.91 -14.40
C ALA A 299 -2.06 9.29 -13.99
N GLU A 300 -2.30 10.15 -14.97
CA GLU A 300 -2.75 11.54 -14.74
C GLU A 300 -4.03 11.63 -13.90
N ASP A 301 -4.89 10.62 -13.97
CA ASP A 301 -6.15 10.57 -13.21
C ASP A 301 -6.07 9.78 -11.89
N HIS A 302 -4.87 9.50 -11.37
CA HIS A 302 -4.71 8.84 -10.08
C HIS A 302 -5.19 9.75 -8.93
N GLN A 303 -6.36 9.43 -8.39
CA GLN A 303 -7.10 10.33 -7.50
C GLN A 303 -6.35 10.64 -6.19
N GLN A 304 -5.84 9.60 -5.50
CA GLN A 304 -5.11 9.79 -4.24
C GLN A 304 -3.81 10.60 -4.45
N ALA A 305 -3.12 10.41 -5.58
CA ALA A 305 -1.92 11.18 -5.90
C ALA A 305 -2.26 12.67 -6.14
N LYS A 306 -3.43 12.96 -6.74
CA LYS A 306 -3.92 14.35 -6.86
C LYS A 306 -4.19 14.98 -5.50
N VAL A 307 -4.80 14.24 -4.57
CA VAL A 307 -5.01 14.73 -3.20
C VAL A 307 -3.68 15.03 -2.53
N LEU A 308 -2.72 14.10 -2.62
CA LEU A 308 -1.38 14.32 -2.05
C LEU A 308 -0.67 15.53 -2.69
N ARG A 309 -0.80 15.71 -4.01
CA ARG A 309 -0.29 16.91 -4.70
C ARG A 309 -0.93 18.19 -4.18
N ALA A 310 -2.25 18.18 -3.93
CA ALA A 310 -2.93 19.33 -3.33
C ALA A 310 -2.41 19.63 -1.91
N LEU A 311 -2.18 18.60 -1.10
CA LEU A 311 -1.60 18.77 0.24
C LEU A 311 -0.17 19.33 0.18
N LEU A 312 0.64 18.90 -0.79
CA LEU A 312 1.98 19.45 -1.03
C LEU A 312 1.94 20.93 -1.46
N LEU A 313 1.00 21.30 -2.34
CA LEU A 313 0.78 22.70 -2.72
C LEU A 313 0.34 23.54 -1.51
N ALA A 314 -0.52 22.99 -0.65
CA ALA A 314 -0.93 23.67 0.58
C ALA A 314 0.25 23.90 1.53
N ASN A 315 1.17 22.95 1.64
CA ASN A 315 2.40 23.13 2.39
C ASN A 315 3.26 24.27 1.81
N ASP A 316 3.32 24.40 0.49
CA ASP A 316 3.99 25.49 -0.22
C ASP A 316 3.18 26.83 -0.16
N LYS A 317 2.05 26.85 0.59
CA LYS A 317 1.11 27.98 0.74
C LYS A 317 0.34 28.34 -0.55
N ASP A 318 0.34 27.48 -1.56
CA ASP A 318 -0.52 27.60 -2.74
C ASP A 318 -1.90 26.95 -2.48
N PHE A 319 -2.67 27.59 -1.60
CA PHE A 319 -4.01 27.12 -1.24
C PHE A 319 -5.01 27.19 -2.40
N ILE A 320 -4.81 28.11 -3.36
CA ILE A 320 -5.69 28.25 -4.54
C ILE A 320 -5.46 27.07 -5.50
N GLY A 321 -4.21 26.72 -5.76
CA GLY A 321 -3.84 25.53 -6.55
C GLY A 321 -4.38 24.25 -5.92
N ALA A 322 -4.21 24.10 -4.59
CA ALA A 322 -4.74 22.97 -3.83
C ALA A 322 -6.26 22.86 -3.91
N GLN A 323 -6.99 23.97 -3.69
CA GLN A 323 -8.44 24.04 -3.81
C GLN A 323 -8.93 23.54 -5.18
N LYS A 324 -8.33 24.05 -6.26
CA LYS A 324 -8.73 23.69 -7.62
C LYS A 324 -8.63 22.18 -7.87
N ILE A 325 -7.55 21.56 -7.45
CA ILE A 325 -7.32 20.10 -7.63
C ILE A 325 -8.36 19.30 -6.84
N LEU A 326 -8.61 19.66 -5.58
CA LEU A 326 -9.54 18.92 -4.72
C LEU A 326 -10.98 19.08 -5.18
N GLU A 327 -11.41 20.29 -5.57
CA GLU A 327 -12.75 20.53 -6.14
C GLU A 327 -12.95 19.75 -7.45
N GLU A 328 -11.91 19.65 -8.30
CA GLU A 328 -11.98 18.86 -9.53
C GLU A 328 -12.10 17.36 -9.22
N ASN A 329 -11.36 16.84 -8.23
CA ASN A 329 -11.47 15.45 -7.79
C ASN A 329 -12.88 15.11 -7.32
N ILE A 330 -13.47 15.95 -6.45
CA ILE A 330 -14.83 15.75 -5.94
C ILE A 330 -15.85 15.78 -7.09
N LYS A 331 -15.71 16.71 -8.05
CA LYS A 331 -16.57 16.78 -9.24
C LYS A 331 -16.49 15.52 -10.12
N LYS A 332 -15.35 14.82 -10.11
CA LYS A 332 -15.16 13.54 -10.81
C LYS A 332 -15.68 12.33 -10.02
N GLY A 333 -16.28 12.54 -8.86
CA GLY A 333 -16.86 11.51 -8.01
C GLY A 333 -15.88 10.91 -6.99
N PHE A 334 -14.69 11.48 -6.83
CA PHE A 334 -13.75 11.10 -5.78
C PHE A 334 -13.96 12.01 -4.56
N ASP A 335 -14.96 11.66 -3.77
CA ASP A 335 -15.50 12.49 -2.68
C ASP A 335 -15.43 11.77 -1.32
N ASP A 336 -14.40 10.94 -1.13
CA ASP A 336 -14.13 10.27 0.14
C ASP A 336 -13.85 11.27 1.28
N ASP A 337 -13.97 10.78 2.52
CA ASP A 337 -13.82 11.62 3.71
C ASP A 337 -12.47 12.32 3.78
N PHE A 338 -11.39 11.63 3.35
CA PHE A 338 -10.05 12.22 3.35
C PHE A 338 -9.92 13.39 2.37
N THR A 339 -10.49 13.26 1.17
CA THR A 339 -10.54 14.33 0.16
C THR A 339 -11.35 15.51 0.65
N LYS A 340 -12.53 15.25 1.25
CA LYS A 340 -13.40 16.31 1.81
C LYS A 340 -12.75 17.05 2.97
N ILE A 341 -12.12 16.33 3.90
CA ILE A 341 -11.42 16.96 5.03
C ILE A 341 -10.18 17.73 4.54
N SER A 342 -9.48 17.23 3.53
CA SER A 342 -8.39 17.98 2.92
C SER A 342 -8.86 19.29 2.31
N LEU A 343 -9.97 19.30 1.57
CA LEU A 343 -10.57 20.52 1.01
C LEU A 343 -11.11 21.43 2.10
N CYS A 344 -11.73 20.88 3.15
CA CYS A 344 -12.19 21.62 4.31
C CYS A 344 -11.03 22.43 4.95
N LYS A 345 -9.88 21.81 5.16
CA LYS A 345 -8.68 22.50 5.68
C LYS A 345 -8.20 23.61 4.75
N ILE A 346 -8.23 23.41 3.44
CA ILE A 346 -7.88 24.44 2.45
C ILE A 346 -8.87 25.60 2.50
N TYR A 347 -10.17 25.34 2.56
CA TYR A 347 -11.18 26.40 2.70
C TYR A 347 -11.01 27.20 4.01
N THR A 348 -10.62 26.51 5.10
CA THR A 348 -10.34 27.15 6.39
C THR A 348 -9.16 28.10 6.28
N GLU A 349 -8.07 27.70 5.59
CA GLU A 349 -6.91 28.57 5.34
C GLU A 349 -7.27 29.77 4.43
N LEU A 350 -8.16 29.59 3.48
CA LEU A 350 -8.70 30.64 2.60
C LEU A 350 -9.80 31.51 3.25
N ASN A 351 -10.17 31.24 4.51
CA ASN A 351 -11.28 31.87 5.23
C ASN A 351 -12.66 31.70 4.56
N ILE A 352 -12.87 30.61 3.85
CA ILE A 352 -14.15 30.24 3.21
C ILE A 352 -14.92 29.32 4.17
N PHE A 353 -15.24 29.84 5.38
CA PHE A 353 -15.72 29.05 6.51
C PHE A 353 -17.02 28.29 6.25
N SER A 354 -18.00 28.90 5.57
CA SER A 354 -19.29 28.25 5.28
C SER A 354 -19.09 26.94 4.48
N LYS A 355 -18.26 26.95 3.41
CA LYS A 355 -17.99 25.74 2.64
C LYS A 355 -17.16 24.71 3.43
N ALA A 356 -16.25 25.17 4.28
CA ALA A 356 -15.49 24.29 5.16
C ALA A 356 -16.43 23.57 6.14
N GLU A 357 -17.35 24.31 6.77
CA GLU A 357 -18.34 23.79 7.70
C GLU A 357 -19.29 22.79 7.01
N ASP A 358 -19.77 23.09 5.80
CA ASP A 358 -20.62 22.16 5.03
C ASP A 358 -19.93 20.81 4.80
N LEU A 359 -18.67 20.82 4.36
CA LEU A 359 -17.92 19.60 4.08
C LEU A 359 -17.66 18.77 5.34
N VAL A 360 -17.21 19.41 6.42
CA VAL A 360 -16.90 18.66 7.66
C VAL A 360 -18.17 18.13 8.31
N ASN A 361 -19.30 18.86 8.25
CA ASN A 361 -20.58 18.39 8.76
C ASN A 361 -21.11 17.18 7.96
N GLU A 362 -20.91 17.15 6.63
CA GLU A 362 -21.24 15.98 5.82
C GLU A 362 -20.46 14.75 6.29
N VAL A 363 -19.17 14.88 6.56
CA VAL A 363 -18.33 13.78 7.06
C VAL A 363 -18.72 13.38 8.49
N ILE A 364 -18.99 14.34 9.38
CA ILE A 364 -19.45 14.09 10.75
C ILE A 364 -20.80 13.36 10.75
N SER A 365 -21.70 13.63 9.79
CA SER A 365 -23.00 12.95 9.72
C SER A 365 -22.88 11.44 9.56
N ARG A 366 -21.79 10.96 8.94
CA ARG A 366 -21.46 9.52 8.77
C ARG A 366 -20.77 8.95 10.02
N ASN A 367 -19.98 9.75 10.71
CA ASN A 367 -19.17 9.36 11.86
C ASN A 367 -19.22 10.43 12.99
N PRO A 368 -20.35 10.51 13.74
CA PRO A 368 -20.62 11.61 14.68
C PRO A 368 -19.67 11.70 15.88
N GLU A 369 -19.00 10.58 16.22
CA GLU A 369 -18.08 10.47 17.36
C GLU A 369 -16.61 10.52 16.95
N ASN A 370 -16.32 10.80 15.66
CA ASN A 370 -14.94 10.91 15.22
C ASN A 370 -14.32 12.22 15.72
N LEU A 371 -13.41 12.07 16.69
CA LEU A 371 -12.79 13.20 17.39
C LEU A 371 -11.97 14.10 16.46
N ASN A 372 -11.35 13.54 15.41
CA ASN A 372 -10.59 14.33 14.43
C ASN A 372 -11.50 15.27 13.64
N TYR A 373 -12.67 14.80 13.20
CA TYR A 373 -13.62 15.63 12.45
C TYR A 373 -14.25 16.72 13.33
N LEU A 374 -14.56 16.38 14.58
CA LEU A 374 -15.01 17.38 15.55
C LEU A 374 -13.93 18.43 15.84
N SER A 375 -12.66 18.01 15.89
CA SER A 375 -11.51 18.92 16.04
C SER A 375 -11.34 19.86 14.84
N ASP A 376 -11.49 19.34 13.62
CA ASP A 376 -11.44 20.16 12.40
C ASP A 376 -12.59 21.21 12.39
N LEU A 377 -13.80 20.84 12.84
CA LEU A 377 -14.91 21.78 12.99
C LEU A 377 -14.65 22.84 14.07
N ALA A 378 -14.07 22.44 15.20
CA ALA A 378 -13.68 23.40 16.25
C ALA A 378 -12.64 24.41 15.73
N GLU A 379 -11.66 23.96 14.94
CA GLU A 379 -10.65 24.86 14.34
C GLU A 379 -11.28 25.85 13.36
N ILE A 380 -12.29 25.46 12.57
CA ILE A 380 -13.05 26.37 11.71
C ILE A 380 -13.68 27.48 12.55
N HIS A 381 -14.38 27.12 13.63
CA HIS A 381 -15.03 28.09 14.50
C HIS A 381 -14.01 28.99 15.25
N ILE A 382 -12.84 28.46 15.60
CA ILE A 382 -11.74 29.27 16.15
C ILE A 382 -11.30 30.35 15.15
N ARG A 383 -11.09 29.95 13.89
CA ARG A 383 -10.67 30.84 12.80
C ARG A 383 -11.75 31.88 12.46
N GLU A 384 -13.01 31.47 12.50
CA GLU A 384 -14.18 32.33 12.34
C GLU A 384 -14.39 33.26 13.54
N LYS A 385 -13.65 33.08 14.65
CA LYS A 385 -13.79 33.77 15.94
C LYS A 385 -15.11 33.46 16.66
N ASN A 386 -15.74 32.35 16.35
CA ASN A 386 -16.94 31.88 17.03
C ASN A 386 -16.52 30.98 18.22
N TYR A 387 -15.94 31.61 19.24
CA TYR A 387 -15.31 30.92 20.35
C TYR A 387 -16.27 30.10 21.20
N ASP A 388 -17.54 30.50 21.30
CA ASP A 388 -18.52 29.76 22.08
C ASP A 388 -18.78 28.38 21.47
N LYS A 389 -19.02 28.30 20.16
CA LYS A 389 -19.18 27.01 19.47
C LYS A 389 -17.92 26.17 19.50
N ALA A 390 -16.76 26.79 19.41
CA ALA A 390 -15.49 26.06 19.49
C ALA A 390 -15.28 25.44 20.87
N LEU A 391 -15.66 26.12 21.96
CA LEU A 391 -15.64 25.56 23.33
C LEU A 391 -16.63 24.41 23.50
N GLU A 392 -17.88 24.58 23.02
CA GLU A 392 -18.88 23.50 23.04
C GLU A 392 -18.38 22.23 22.33
N LEU A 393 -17.62 22.38 21.23
CA LEU A 393 -17.02 21.25 20.52
C LEU A 393 -15.86 20.64 21.28
N ALA A 394 -15.03 21.46 21.93
CA ALA A 394 -13.94 20.96 22.78
C ALA A 394 -14.50 20.13 23.95
N ASP A 395 -15.55 20.63 24.61
CA ASP A 395 -16.24 19.91 25.68
C ASP A 395 -16.86 18.60 25.17
N LYS A 396 -17.55 18.63 24.02
CA LYS A 396 -18.12 17.43 23.40
C LYS A 396 -17.05 16.38 23.07
N ILE A 397 -15.88 16.80 22.58
CA ILE A 397 -14.73 15.91 22.33
C ILE A 397 -14.30 15.24 23.64
N LEU A 398 -14.21 16.00 24.72
CA LEU A 398 -13.80 15.51 26.03
C LEU A 398 -14.88 14.66 26.73
N GLU A 399 -16.15 14.88 26.44
CA GLU A 399 -17.24 13.99 26.87
C GLU A 399 -17.11 12.61 26.21
N ILE A 400 -16.74 12.54 24.91
CA ILE A 400 -16.52 11.27 24.21
C ILE A 400 -15.23 10.58 24.70
N ASN A 401 -14.15 11.33 24.84
CA ASN A 401 -12.88 10.81 25.34
C ASN A 401 -12.17 11.85 26.24
N PRO A 402 -12.28 11.71 27.57
CA PRO A 402 -11.65 12.63 28.52
C PRO A 402 -10.12 12.71 28.41
N ASN A 403 -9.48 11.68 27.86
CA ASN A 403 -8.02 11.61 27.70
C ASN A 403 -7.56 12.09 26.31
N TYR A 404 -8.44 12.68 25.51
CA TYR A 404 -8.06 13.19 24.18
C TYR A 404 -7.38 14.54 24.28
N ILE A 405 -6.04 14.54 24.28
CA ILE A 405 -5.19 15.72 24.51
C ILE A 405 -5.56 16.90 23.60
N LEU A 406 -5.85 16.63 22.31
CA LEU A 406 -6.18 17.69 21.34
C LEU A 406 -7.48 18.43 21.72
N GLY A 407 -8.45 17.76 22.36
CA GLY A 407 -9.64 18.42 22.90
C GLY A 407 -9.30 19.48 23.96
N ASN A 408 -8.43 19.12 24.89
CA ASN A 408 -7.92 20.05 25.90
C ASN A 408 -7.09 21.20 25.27
N ILE A 409 -6.27 20.92 24.26
CA ILE A 409 -5.51 21.95 23.54
C ILE A 409 -6.43 22.91 22.78
N LEU A 410 -7.48 22.42 22.12
CA LEU A 410 -8.46 23.26 21.45
C LEU A 410 -9.23 24.15 22.46
N GLY A 411 -9.61 23.58 23.60
CA GLY A 411 -10.21 24.32 24.72
C GLY A 411 -9.29 25.43 25.23
N ALA A 412 -8.04 25.10 25.52
CA ALA A 412 -7.02 26.07 26.00
C ALA A 412 -6.80 27.19 24.97
N LYS A 413 -6.64 26.85 23.69
CA LYS A 413 -6.49 27.81 22.59
C LYS A 413 -7.69 28.74 22.48
N THR A 414 -8.89 28.17 22.51
CA THR A 414 -10.13 28.90 22.34
C THR A 414 -10.39 29.85 23.52
N ALA A 415 -10.26 29.34 24.74
CA ALA A 415 -10.44 30.13 25.96
C ALA A 415 -9.40 31.26 26.04
N PHE A 416 -8.12 31.01 25.65
CA PHE A 416 -7.11 32.06 25.58
C PHE A 416 -7.45 33.15 24.57
N LEU A 417 -7.95 32.78 23.38
CA LEU A 417 -8.38 33.74 22.35
C LEU A 417 -9.65 34.51 22.76
N LYS A 418 -10.49 33.92 23.61
CA LYS A 418 -11.65 34.57 24.22
C LYS A 418 -11.29 35.46 25.40
N GLU A 419 -10.00 35.48 25.81
CA GLU A 419 -9.45 36.18 26.98
C GLU A 419 -9.94 35.62 28.33
N ASP A 420 -10.47 34.38 28.35
CA ASP A 420 -10.80 33.66 29.56
C ASP A 420 -9.56 32.86 30.04
N TYR A 421 -8.67 33.55 30.74
CA TYR A 421 -7.38 33.02 31.11
C TYR A 421 -7.43 31.93 32.19
N GLU A 422 -8.45 31.97 33.08
CA GLU A 422 -8.64 30.89 34.06
C GLU A 422 -9.09 29.61 33.39
N LEU A 423 -10.06 29.67 32.51
CA LEU A 423 -10.52 28.52 31.73
C LEU A 423 -9.40 27.97 30.82
N ALA A 424 -8.63 28.86 30.18
CA ALA A 424 -7.49 28.45 29.35
C ALA A 424 -6.42 27.71 30.14
N LYS A 425 -6.16 28.15 31.39
CA LYS A 425 -5.25 27.50 32.33
C LYS A 425 -5.74 26.09 32.70
N ASP A 426 -7.02 25.95 33.02
CA ASP A 426 -7.59 24.66 33.41
C ASP A 426 -7.45 23.64 32.29
N TYR A 427 -7.86 23.96 31.06
CA TYR A 427 -7.64 23.08 29.90
C TYR A 427 -6.16 22.75 29.65
N ALA A 428 -5.26 23.74 29.75
CA ALA A 428 -3.84 23.49 29.54
C ALA A 428 -3.25 22.56 30.60
N GLN A 429 -3.69 22.69 31.87
CA GLN A 429 -3.29 21.80 32.95
C GLN A 429 -3.85 20.39 32.77
N GLU A 430 -5.10 20.24 32.32
CA GLU A 430 -5.66 18.93 31.98
C GLU A 430 -4.88 18.26 30.85
N ALA A 431 -4.52 18.99 29.79
CA ALA A 431 -3.66 18.44 28.72
C ALA A 431 -2.34 17.89 29.27
N ILE A 432 -1.70 18.62 30.21
CA ILE A 432 -0.46 18.20 30.86
C ILE A 432 -0.70 17.02 31.82
N SER A 433 -1.87 16.95 32.47
CA SER A 433 -2.21 15.83 33.36
C SER A 433 -2.35 14.52 32.61
N VAL A 434 -2.90 14.58 31.38
CA VAL A 434 -3.05 13.42 30.49
C VAL A 434 -1.67 13.00 29.92
N ASP A 435 -0.86 13.94 29.49
CA ASP A 435 0.51 13.69 29.03
C ASP A 435 1.46 14.77 29.56
N ILE A 436 2.32 14.35 30.48
CA ILE A 436 3.32 15.23 31.09
C ILE A 436 4.31 15.83 30.06
N ASN A 437 4.43 15.22 28.88
CA ASN A 437 5.27 15.70 27.78
C ASN A 437 4.51 16.57 26.78
N CYS A 438 3.26 16.94 27.06
CA CYS A 438 2.43 17.76 26.19
C CYS A 438 3.02 19.16 26.02
N SER A 439 3.84 19.37 25.01
CA SER A 439 4.51 20.65 24.71
C SER A 439 3.51 21.81 24.52
N GLU A 440 2.40 21.55 23.81
CA GLU A 440 1.35 22.55 23.56
C GLU A 440 0.62 22.96 24.85
N GLY A 441 0.39 22.03 25.77
CA GLY A 441 -0.17 22.35 27.10
C GLY A 441 0.72 23.34 27.86
N TYR A 442 2.02 23.10 27.90
CA TYR A 442 2.96 24.06 28.51
C TYR A 442 3.03 25.38 27.75
N TYR A 443 2.93 25.36 26.43
CA TYR A 443 2.88 26.58 25.63
C TYR A 443 1.67 27.46 25.99
N PHE A 444 0.46 26.92 26.04
CA PHE A 444 -0.72 27.68 26.41
C PHE A 444 -0.67 28.13 27.87
N LEU A 445 -0.17 27.30 28.78
CA LEU A 445 0.03 27.71 30.16
C LEU A 445 1.02 28.89 30.26
N ALA A 446 2.09 28.88 29.48
CA ALA A 446 3.05 29.99 29.41
C ALA A 446 2.41 31.29 28.88
N LEU A 447 1.55 31.18 27.85
CA LEU A 447 0.81 32.34 27.32
C LEU A 447 -0.13 32.93 28.37
N VAL A 448 -0.85 32.09 29.12
CA VAL A 448 -1.72 32.51 30.20
C VAL A 448 -0.91 33.20 31.30
N ARG A 449 0.20 32.61 31.74
CA ARG A 449 1.08 33.18 32.80
C ARG A 449 1.66 34.52 32.39
N GLU A 450 2.05 34.69 31.11
CA GLU A 450 2.47 36.00 30.59
C GLU A 450 1.36 37.05 30.68
N LYS A 451 0.12 36.68 30.37
CA LYS A 451 -1.04 37.58 30.42
C LYS A 451 -1.49 37.91 31.84
N THR A 452 -1.23 37.03 32.78
CA THR A 452 -1.50 37.26 34.22
C THR A 452 -0.29 37.87 34.99
N ASP A 453 0.71 38.38 34.26
CA ASP A 453 1.91 39.09 34.77
C ASP A 453 2.87 38.20 35.61
N ASP A 454 2.73 36.86 35.46
CA ASP A 454 3.64 35.90 36.11
C ASP A 454 4.73 35.46 35.11
N ILE A 455 5.64 36.40 34.81
CA ILE A 455 6.63 36.24 33.74
C ILE A 455 7.65 35.15 34.05
N GLU A 456 8.03 34.93 35.31
CA GLU A 456 8.98 33.86 35.67
C GLU A 456 8.38 32.46 35.44
N GLU A 457 7.14 32.25 35.84
CA GLU A 457 6.44 30.99 35.58
C GLU A 457 6.20 30.79 34.06
N ALA A 458 5.90 31.87 33.30
CA ALA A 458 5.80 31.83 31.86
C ALA A 458 7.09 31.31 31.19
N ILE A 459 8.23 31.79 31.64
CA ILE A 459 9.55 31.34 31.15
C ILE A 459 9.77 29.85 31.46
N GLU A 460 9.45 29.41 32.68
CA GLU A 460 9.64 28.01 33.07
C GLU A 460 8.69 27.07 32.25
N CYS A 461 7.46 27.48 32.03
CA CYS A 461 6.53 26.73 31.15
C CYS A 461 7.04 26.69 29.71
N MET A 462 7.54 27.82 29.17
CA MET A 462 8.13 27.85 27.83
C MET A 462 9.36 26.94 27.67
N LYS A 463 10.23 26.88 28.69
CA LYS A 463 11.38 25.97 28.68
C LYS A 463 10.92 24.51 28.59
N ARG A 464 9.84 24.14 29.29
CA ARG A 464 9.25 22.78 29.21
C ARG A 464 8.65 22.55 27.84
N ALA A 465 7.91 23.51 27.25
CA ALA A 465 7.39 23.39 25.90
C ALA A 465 8.51 23.13 24.88
N ILE A 466 9.61 23.88 24.96
CA ILE A 466 10.80 23.68 24.12
C ILE A 466 11.46 22.32 24.38
N LEU A 467 11.60 21.91 25.64
CA LEU A 467 12.21 20.63 26.01
C LEU A 467 11.48 19.43 25.38
N TYR A 468 10.15 19.48 25.33
CA TYR A 468 9.32 18.40 24.83
C TYR A 468 9.09 18.46 23.30
N ASP A 469 9.32 19.63 22.67
CA ASP A 469 9.33 19.78 21.21
C ASP A 469 10.41 20.78 20.79
N LEU A 470 11.62 20.27 20.57
CA LEU A 470 12.80 21.05 20.18
C LEU A 470 12.70 21.60 18.74
N ASN A 471 11.79 21.10 17.93
CA ASN A 471 11.71 21.46 16.52
C ASN A 471 10.59 22.46 16.19
N ASN A 472 9.97 23.06 17.20
CA ASN A 472 8.90 24.03 17.01
C ASN A 472 9.41 25.47 17.07
N PRO A 473 9.58 26.16 15.93
CA PRO A 473 10.16 27.51 15.91
C PRO A 473 9.28 28.54 16.65
N LYS A 474 7.94 28.30 16.76
CA LYS A 474 7.03 29.20 17.47
C LYS A 474 7.34 29.30 18.97
N TYR A 475 7.84 28.25 19.59
CA TYR A 475 8.18 28.25 21.00
C TYR A 475 9.42 29.14 21.26
N TYR A 476 10.41 29.04 20.39
CA TYR A 476 11.60 29.90 20.44
C TYR A 476 11.26 31.35 20.12
N GLN A 477 10.39 31.58 19.13
CA GLN A 477 9.84 32.92 18.85
C GLN A 477 9.21 33.51 20.09
N LYS A 478 8.30 32.76 20.73
CA LYS A 478 7.60 33.26 21.93
C LYS A 478 8.54 33.53 23.09
N MET A 479 9.53 32.67 23.31
CA MET A 479 10.57 32.91 24.33
C MET A 479 11.37 34.19 24.03
N SER A 480 11.72 34.42 22.76
CA SER A 480 12.38 35.67 22.32
C SER A 480 11.52 36.91 22.59
N GLU A 481 10.21 36.85 22.37
CA GLU A 481 9.26 37.93 22.67
C GLU A 481 9.20 38.25 24.17
N ILE A 482 9.16 37.22 25.03
CA ILE A 482 9.16 37.39 26.49
C ILE A 482 10.45 38.11 26.93
N TYR A 483 11.61 37.67 26.47
CA TYR A 483 12.88 38.33 26.81
C TYR A 483 13.05 39.72 26.20
N LYS A 484 12.50 39.97 25.00
CA LYS A 484 12.41 41.32 24.40
C LYS A 484 11.62 42.26 25.31
N ASN A 485 10.47 41.79 25.85
CA ASN A 485 9.64 42.57 26.78
C ASN A 485 10.35 42.83 28.10
N LYS A 486 11.16 41.90 28.59
CA LYS A 486 12.08 42.12 29.75
C LYS A 486 13.27 43.01 29.41
N GLN A 487 13.41 43.48 28.17
CA GLN A 487 14.53 44.25 27.67
C GLN A 487 15.89 43.49 27.71
N ASP A 488 15.86 42.17 27.85
CA ASP A 488 17.05 41.32 27.68
C ASP A 488 17.22 40.93 26.21
N TYR A 489 17.70 41.88 25.43
CA TYR A 489 17.84 41.72 23.99
C TYR A 489 18.90 40.69 23.61
N LYS A 490 19.87 40.40 24.47
CA LYS A 490 20.90 39.41 24.22
C LYS A 490 20.28 38.01 24.21
N THR A 491 19.57 37.65 25.28
CA THR A 491 18.88 36.37 25.39
C THR A 491 17.77 36.23 24.34
N ALA A 492 17.05 37.33 24.04
CA ALA A 492 16.06 37.35 22.97
C ALA A 492 16.65 36.99 21.59
N LEU A 493 17.87 37.49 21.28
CA LEU A 493 18.60 37.17 20.05
C LEU A 493 19.01 35.70 19.97
N GLU A 494 19.42 35.09 21.08
CA GLU A 494 19.75 33.67 21.14
C GLU A 494 18.52 32.82 20.72
N TYR A 495 17.37 33.07 21.32
CA TYR A 495 16.15 32.33 21.01
C TYR A 495 15.63 32.54 19.57
N ILE A 496 15.63 33.81 19.07
CA ILE A 496 15.18 34.03 17.69
C ILE A 496 16.14 33.45 16.65
N SER A 497 17.44 33.34 16.98
CA SER A 497 18.41 32.65 16.14
C SER A 497 18.09 31.15 16.01
N GLU A 498 17.66 30.50 17.10
CA GLU A 498 17.23 29.12 17.08
C GLU A 498 15.94 28.96 16.25
N ALA A 499 14.94 29.83 16.43
CA ALA A 499 13.74 29.82 15.59
C ALA A 499 14.09 29.95 14.10
N GLN A 500 15.02 30.84 13.75
CA GLN A 500 15.49 31.04 12.37
C GLN A 500 16.24 29.81 11.82
N SER A 501 16.99 29.10 12.67
CA SER A 501 17.68 27.87 12.25
C SER A 501 16.74 26.73 11.90
N LEU A 502 15.58 26.70 12.57
CA LEU A 502 14.52 25.70 12.34
C LEU A 502 13.62 26.07 11.15
N ASP A 503 13.36 27.36 10.94
CA ASP A 503 12.54 27.87 9.83
C ASP A 503 13.16 29.16 9.30
N ASP A 504 13.75 29.10 8.09
CA ASP A 504 14.42 30.23 7.42
C ASP A 504 13.42 31.24 6.81
N SER A 505 12.25 31.42 7.45
CA SER A 505 11.24 32.36 7.00
C SER A 505 11.67 33.82 7.11
N ASN A 506 11.08 34.67 6.26
CA ASN A 506 11.35 36.13 6.30
C ASN A 506 10.88 36.76 7.61
N GLU A 507 9.91 36.17 8.29
CA GLU A 507 9.39 36.64 9.57
C GLU A 507 10.49 36.60 10.66
N TYR A 508 11.14 35.45 10.84
CA TYR A 508 12.21 35.32 11.85
C TYR A 508 13.43 36.13 11.49
N LYS A 509 13.79 36.24 10.21
CA LYS A 509 14.87 37.15 9.74
C LYS A 509 14.58 38.61 10.10
N PHE A 510 13.34 39.04 9.90
CA PHE A 510 12.92 40.39 10.26
C PHE A 510 13.01 40.62 11.77
N MET A 511 12.45 39.72 12.59
CA MET A 511 12.50 39.79 14.05
C MET A 511 13.96 39.84 14.57
N TYR A 512 14.81 38.97 14.03
CA TYR A 512 16.25 38.96 14.35
C TYR A 512 16.90 40.32 14.06
N SER A 513 16.66 40.88 12.87
CA SER A 513 17.23 42.18 12.47
C SER A 513 16.77 43.33 13.36
N GLU A 514 15.52 43.30 13.82
CA GLU A 514 14.95 44.26 14.75
C GLU A 514 15.64 44.20 16.13
N LEU A 515 15.80 43.00 16.67
CA LEU A 515 16.46 42.76 17.94
C LEU A 515 17.93 43.16 17.91
N VAL A 516 18.65 42.95 16.81
CA VAL A 516 20.03 43.42 16.64
C VAL A 516 20.12 44.96 16.75
N LYS A 517 19.16 45.68 16.15
CA LYS A 517 19.10 47.15 16.26
C LYS A 517 18.83 47.61 17.69
N LEU A 518 17.94 46.92 18.41
CA LEU A 518 17.62 47.22 19.81
C LEU A 518 18.80 46.94 20.74
N ASN A 519 19.49 45.84 20.56
CA ASN A 519 20.64 45.43 21.35
C ASN A 519 21.86 46.39 21.17
N ARG A 520 22.01 47.01 19.98
CA ARG A 520 23.07 48.01 19.72
C ARG A 520 22.79 49.38 20.32
N LYS A 521 21.54 49.69 20.65
CA LYS A 521 21.12 50.96 21.22
C LYS A 521 21.21 50.99 22.74
N LYS A 522 21.33 49.82 23.38
CA LYS A 522 21.52 49.66 24.81
C LYS A 522 23.00 49.47 25.13
#